data_a79db1db3f338d4598b7318d5bf1e88e
#
_entry.id   a79db1db3f338d4598b7318d5bf1e88e
#
_cell.length_a   1.000
_cell.length_b   1.000
_cell.length_c   1.000
_cell.angle_alpha   90.00
_cell.angle_beta   90.00
_cell.angle_gamma   90.00
#
_symmetry.space_group_name_H-M   'P 1'
#
loop_
_entity.id
_entity.type
_entity.pdbx_description
1 polymer ?
#
loop_
_entity_poly.entity_id
_entity_poly.type
_entity_poly.pdbx_seq_one_letter_code
_entity_poly.pdbx_strand_id
1 'polypeptide(L)'
;MDGWETRRRRNIGNDYLIIRLGREGRISRVNIDTTFFNGNHPNYASIEACYSKENIPSKKTKWSLILNKKKTKANKHNVFVINNKSVFTHVKLNIFPDGGVARLRLFGEIATEKINFGKSLINLSSMLNGASIIACNNEHFGKAENILAPGKGKNMGDGWETRRSRGKNFDWIIFKCVAGFIKNIQIDTHHFKGNYPDMCSVQVAYINTRESIKTIVSKSKKWKVLLNKTKLKAHKKHN
;
A
#
# COMPACT_ATOMS: atom_id res chain seq x y z
N MET A 1 17.04 14.75 3.76
CA MET A 1 16.65 14.56 2.35
C MET A 1 15.98 13.17 2.23
N ASP A 2 14.76 13.11 1.72
CA ASP A 2 13.93 11.90 1.78
C ASP A 2 13.23 11.66 0.43
N GLY A 3 14.02 11.43 -0.61
CA GLY A 3 13.57 11.17 -1.97
C GLY A 3 14.68 10.61 -2.85
N TRP A 4 14.33 10.22 -4.05
CA TRP A 4 15.27 9.84 -5.09
C TRP A 4 15.63 11.09 -5.89
N GLU A 5 16.87 11.52 -5.82
CA GLU A 5 17.38 12.68 -6.55
C GLU A 5 18.60 12.28 -7.36
N THR A 6 18.63 12.66 -8.63
CA THR A 6 19.72 12.36 -9.54
C THR A 6 20.62 13.56 -9.74
N ARG A 7 21.85 13.30 -10.19
CA ARG A 7 22.81 14.34 -10.57
C ARG A 7 22.28 15.12 -11.79
N ARG A 8 22.51 16.42 -11.81
CA ARG A 8 22.14 17.25 -12.97
C ARG A 8 22.79 16.73 -14.26
N ARG A 9 21.96 16.38 -15.22
CA ARG A 9 22.36 15.89 -16.52
C ARG A 9 22.62 17.04 -17.49
N ARG A 10 23.82 17.06 -18.06
CA ARG A 10 24.20 18.06 -19.09
C ARG A 10 24.15 17.50 -20.51
N ASN A 11 23.99 16.20 -20.66
CA ASN A 11 23.94 15.50 -21.94
C ASN A 11 22.50 15.10 -22.29
N ILE A 12 22.26 14.83 -23.59
CA ILE A 12 20.97 14.32 -24.06
C ILE A 12 20.69 12.97 -23.39
N GLY A 13 19.45 12.79 -22.92
CA GLY A 13 19.01 11.55 -22.30
C GLY A 13 18.07 11.79 -21.13
N ASN A 14 17.88 10.76 -20.34
CA ASN A 14 17.04 10.79 -19.14
C ASN A 14 17.57 9.82 -18.09
N ASP A 15 17.21 10.06 -16.85
CA ASP A 15 17.47 9.12 -15.78
C ASP A 15 16.26 8.22 -15.56
N TYR A 16 16.50 7.01 -15.05
CA TYR A 16 15.44 6.07 -14.82
C TYR A 16 15.68 5.20 -13.58
N LEU A 17 14.60 4.67 -13.04
CA LEU A 17 14.61 3.71 -11.94
C LEU A 17 13.71 2.52 -12.30
N ILE A 18 14.24 1.30 -12.20
CA ILE A 18 13.47 0.06 -12.36
C ILE A 18 13.06 -0.44 -10.98
N ILE A 19 11.78 -0.72 -10.82
CA ILE A 19 11.17 -1.14 -9.57
C ILE A 19 10.46 -2.47 -9.79
N ARG A 20 10.78 -3.47 -9.00
CA ARG A 20 9.99 -4.69 -8.90
C ARG A 20 8.83 -4.45 -7.95
N LEU A 21 7.62 -4.76 -8.39
CA LEU A 21 6.43 -4.68 -7.56
C LEU A 21 6.45 -5.80 -6.50
N GLY A 22 5.89 -5.53 -5.34
CA GLY A 22 5.75 -6.53 -4.28
C GLY A 22 4.86 -7.71 -4.69
N ARG A 23 3.91 -7.46 -5.56
CA ARG A 23 3.06 -8.45 -6.24
C ARG A 23 2.76 -8.01 -7.66
N GLU A 24 2.49 -8.96 -8.54
CA GLU A 24 1.98 -8.68 -9.86
C GLU A 24 0.57 -8.08 -9.79
N GLY A 25 0.28 -7.12 -10.64
CA GLY A 25 -1.00 -6.41 -10.61
C GLY A 25 -1.24 -5.52 -11.80
N ARG A 26 -2.45 -4.98 -11.86
CA ARG A 26 -2.91 -4.00 -12.86
C ARG A 26 -2.80 -2.62 -12.27
N ILE A 27 -2.18 -1.70 -12.99
CA ILE A 27 -1.97 -0.33 -12.55
C ILE A 27 -3.05 0.55 -13.17
N SER A 28 -3.84 1.22 -12.34
CA SER A 28 -4.91 2.14 -12.79
C SER A 28 -4.57 3.61 -12.61
N ARG A 29 -3.64 3.94 -11.70
CA ARG A 29 -3.26 5.31 -11.39
C ARG A 29 -1.84 5.38 -10.87
N VAL A 30 -1.16 6.46 -11.21
CA VAL A 30 0.21 6.76 -10.75
C VAL A 30 0.22 8.12 -10.09
N ASN A 31 0.93 8.24 -8.97
CA ASN A 31 1.28 9.52 -8.36
C ASN A 31 2.81 9.65 -8.31
N ILE A 32 3.32 10.61 -9.09
CA ILE A 32 4.73 11.02 -9.07
C ILE A 32 4.80 12.25 -8.17
N ASP A 33 5.20 12.03 -6.94
CA ASP A 33 5.22 13.04 -5.89
C ASP A 33 6.57 13.78 -5.91
N THR A 34 6.53 15.08 -6.15
CA THR A 34 7.70 15.97 -6.19
C THR A 34 7.73 16.92 -4.99
N THR A 35 7.01 16.59 -3.90
CA THR A 35 6.98 17.41 -2.67
C THR A 35 8.40 17.69 -2.19
N PHE A 36 8.67 18.94 -1.83
CA PHE A 36 9.96 19.51 -1.45
C PHE A 36 10.98 19.70 -2.58
N PHE A 37 10.73 19.19 -3.79
CA PHE A 37 11.56 19.46 -4.95
C PHE A 37 11.00 20.67 -5.73
N ASN A 38 11.47 21.87 -5.41
CA ASN A 38 10.99 23.11 -6.00
C ASN A 38 11.68 23.42 -7.34
N GLY A 39 13.02 23.61 -7.31
CA GLY A 39 13.80 23.93 -8.51
C GLY A 39 14.46 22.74 -9.19
N ASN A 40 14.47 21.60 -8.55
CA ASN A 40 15.17 20.38 -8.94
C ASN A 40 14.24 19.18 -9.19
N HIS A 41 12.94 19.42 -9.41
CA HIS A 41 12.00 18.38 -9.88
C HIS A 41 12.25 18.09 -11.36
N PRO A 42 11.95 16.88 -11.85
CA PRO A 42 12.03 16.57 -13.28
C PRO A 42 11.00 17.36 -14.07
N ASN A 43 11.36 17.87 -15.25
CA ASN A 43 10.42 18.60 -16.10
C ASN A 43 9.30 17.71 -16.62
N TYR A 44 9.64 16.46 -16.95
CA TYR A 44 8.71 15.45 -17.45
C TYR A 44 9.02 14.08 -16.86
N ALA A 45 8.01 13.23 -16.85
CA ALA A 45 8.16 11.83 -16.51
C ALA A 45 7.33 10.94 -17.43
N SER A 46 7.75 9.69 -17.58
CA SER A 46 6.98 8.63 -18.24
C SER A 46 7.12 7.32 -17.47
N ILE A 47 6.22 6.37 -17.71
CA ILE A 47 6.28 5.06 -17.07
C ILE A 47 6.14 3.98 -18.12
N GLU A 48 7.08 3.05 -18.07
CA GLU A 48 7.02 1.78 -18.76
C GLU A 48 6.79 0.67 -17.74
N ALA A 49 6.13 -0.40 -18.14
CA ALA A 49 5.93 -1.57 -17.31
C ALA A 49 6.13 -2.86 -18.09
N CYS A 50 6.52 -3.93 -17.41
CA CYS A 50 6.67 -5.23 -18.03
C CYS A 50 6.23 -6.36 -17.09
N TYR A 51 6.00 -7.52 -17.67
CA TYR A 51 5.86 -8.77 -16.96
C TYR A 51 7.14 -9.59 -17.12
N SER A 52 7.81 -9.88 -16.01
CA SER A 52 8.99 -10.75 -15.97
C SER A 52 8.95 -11.59 -14.70
N LYS A 53 9.35 -12.87 -14.80
CA LYS A 53 9.55 -13.75 -13.64
C LYS A 53 10.90 -13.52 -12.95
N GLU A 54 11.82 -12.86 -13.62
CA GLU A 54 13.15 -12.54 -13.12
C GLU A 54 13.11 -11.38 -12.12
N ASN A 55 14.06 -11.35 -11.18
CA ASN A 55 14.20 -10.22 -10.26
C ASN A 55 14.60 -8.93 -10.98
N ILE A 56 15.45 -9.06 -11.98
CA ILE A 56 15.92 -7.96 -12.83
C ILE A 56 15.54 -8.34 -14.26
N PRO A 57 14.66 -7.59 -14.91
CA PRO A 57 14.28 -7.85 -16.29
C PRO A 57 15.51 -7.84 -17.21
N SER A 58 15.62 -8.82 -18.08
CA SER A 58 16.71 -8.93 -19.03
C SER A 58 16.66 -7.83 -20.10
N LYS A 59 17.74 -7.62 -20.83
CA LYS A 59 17.78 -6.68 -21.97
C LYS A 59 16.78 -7.02 -23.08
N LYS A 60 16.35 -8.28 -23.17
CA LYS A 60 15.36 -8.76 -24.15
C LYS A 60 13.92 -8.56 -23.69
N THR A 61 13.69 -8.13 -22.44
CA THR A 61 12.35 -7.92 -21.89
C THR A 61 11.65 -6.78 -22.63
N LYS A 62 10.45 -7.07 -23.15
CA LYS A 62 9.60 -6.05 -23.79
C LYS A 62 8.92 -5.19 -22.73
N TRP A 63 9.14 -3.90 -22.81
CA TRP A 63 8.49 -2.89 -21.96
C TRP A 63 7.32 -2.25 -22.68
N SER A 64 6.21 -2.11 -22.00
CA SER A 64 5.02 -1.40 -22.49
C SER A 64 5.00 0.00 -21.88
N LEU A 65 4.87 1.02 -22.72
CA LEU A 65 4.67 2.40 -22.27
C LEU A 65 3.25 2.54 -21.75
N ILE A 66 3.08 2.72 -20.42
CA ILE A 66 1.77 2.83 -19.76
C ILE A 66 1.41 4.27 -19.38
N LEU A 67 2.40 5.16 -19.27
CA LEU A 67 2.24 6.60 -19.14
C LEU A 67 3.18 7.29 -20.13
N ASN A 68 2.63 7.94 -21.14
CA ASN A 68 3.40 8.78 -22.05
C ASN A 68 4.12 9.90 -21.28
N LYS A 69 5.15 10.49 -21.89
CA LYS A 69 5.89 11.63 -21.33
C LYS A 69 4.92 12.77 -20.98
N LYS A 70 4.78 13.05 -19.68
CA LYS A 70 3.90 14.06 -19.12
C LYS A 70 4.72 15.08 -18.34
N LYS A 71 4.34 16.37 -18.45
CA LYS A 71 4.93 17.43 -17.65
C LYS A 71 4.62 17.21 -16.18
N THR A 72 5.61 17.38 -15.32
CA THR A 72 5.45 17.37 -13.86
C THR A 72 5.52 18.80 -13.32
N LYS A 73 4.98 19.00 -12.15
CA LYS A 73 4.99 20.29 -11.43
C LYS A 73 5.85 20.14 -10.18
N ALA A 74 6.57 21.20 -9.84
CA ALA A 74 7.36 21.28 -8.61
C ALA A 74 6.47 21.18 -7.36
N ASN A 75 7.00 20.59 -6.31
CA ASN A 75 6.38 20.53 -4.98
C ASN A 75 4.89 20.10 -5.01
N LYS A 76 4.57 19.06 -5.79
CA LYS A 76 3.19 18.60 -6.02
C LYS A 76 3.06 17.09 -6.16
N HIS A 77 1.86 16.62 -5.88
CA HIS A 77 1.40 15.30 -6.28
C HIS A 77 0.96 15.34 -7.75
N ASN A 78 1.77 14.77 -8.63
CA ASN A 78 1.47 14.64 -10.06
C ASN A 78 0.75 13.32 -10.30
N VAL A 79 -0.58 13.38 -10.37
CA VAL A 79 -1.45 12.18 -10.46
C VAL A 79 -1.91 11.98 -11.89
N PHE A 80 -1.75 10.75 -12.41
CA PHE A 80 -2.12 10.36 -13.76
C PHE A 80 -2.94 9.07 -13.74
N VAL A 81 -3.99 9.02 -14.55
CA VAL A 81 -4.79 7.80 -14.79
C VAL A 81 -4.08 6.94 -15.84
N ILE A 82 -4.08 5.65 -15.62
CA ILE A 82 -3.51 4.63 -16.51
C ILE A 82 -4.64 3.77 -17.09
N ASN A 83 -4.80 3.80 -18.39
CA ASN A 83 -5.79 2.99 -19.11
C ASN A 83 -5.13 1.75 -19.70
N ASN A 84 -4.64 0.86 -18.83
CA ASN A 84 -4.04 -0.40 -19.24
C ASN A 84 -4.53 -1.53 -18.33
N LYS A 85 -5.00 -2.63 -18.95
CA LYS A 85 -5.56 -3.78 -18.22
C LYS A 85 -4.56 -4.92 -18.01
N SER A 86 -3.35 -4.78 -18.53
CA SER A 86 -2.31 -5.82 -18.41
C SER A 86 -1.80 -5.95 -16.98
N VAL A 87 -1.35 -7.14 -16.66
CA VAL A 87 -0.69 -7.44 -15.38
C VAL A 87 0.80 -7.21 -15.53
N PHE A 88 1.39 -6.51 -14.57
CA PHE A 88 2.81 -6.17 -14.56
C PHE A 88 3.47 -6.65 -13.28
N THR A 89 4.76 -6.92 -13.36
CA THR A 89 5.63 -7.27 -12.23
C THR A 89 6.70 -6.21 -11.98
N HIS A 90 7.02 -5.41 -13.00
CA HIS A 90 8.03 -4.36 -12.93
C HIS A 90 7.55 -3.08 -13.58
N VAL A 91 8.04 -1.99 -13.03
CA VAL A 91 7.80 -0.63 -13.53
C VAL A 91 9.12 0.08 -13.68
N LYS A 92 9.26 0.86 -14.76
CA LYS A 92 10.39 1.73 -15.01
C LYS A 92 9.89 3.17 -15.03
N LEU A 93 10.27 3.94 -14.03
CA LEU A 93 10.06 5.39 -13.99
C LEU A 93 11.19 6.05 -14.77
N ASN A 94 10.85 6.80 -15.82
CA ASN A 94 11.78 7.67 -16.53
C ASN A 94 11.51 9.11 -16.12
N ILE A 95 12.56 9.87 -15.82
CA ILE A 95 12.51 11.31 -15.50
C ILE A 95 13.36 12.08 -16.50
N PHE A 96 12.90 13.25 -16.93
CA PHE A 96 13.53 14.01 -18.01
C PHE A 96 13.82 15.44 -17.60
N PRO A 97 15.06 15.95 -17.78
CA PRO A 97 16.27 15.14 -18.07
C PRO A 97 16.75 14.38 -16.85
N ASP A 98 16.60 14.96 -15.67
CA ASP A 98 17.02 14.55 -14.35
C ASP A 98 16.09 15.15 -13.29
N GLY A 99 16.41 15.00 -12.00
CA GLY A 99 15.72 15.70 -10.92
C GLY A 99 15.41 14.81 -9.73
N GLY A 100 14.53 15.36 -8.87
CA GLY A 100 14.13 14.73 -7.62
C GLY A 100 12.66 14.30 -7.60
N VAL A 101 12.41 13.10 -7.11
CA VAL A 101 11.08 12.53 -6.86
C VAL A 101 11.02 12.10 -5.41
N ALA A 102 10.12 12.71 -4.63
CA ALA A 102 9.96 12.38 -3.22
C ALA A 102 9.37 10.98 -3.03
N ARG A 103 8.34 10.63 -3.80
CA ARG A 103 7.69 9.30 -3.76
C ARG A 103 7.10 8.93 -5.12
N LEU A 104 7.15 7.65 -5.42
CA LEU A 104 6.34 7.05 -6.48
C LEU A 104 5.29 6.15 -5.85
N ARG A 105 4.02 6.40 -6.15
CA ARG A 105 2.91 5.54 -5.71
C ARG A 105 2.16 5.03 -6.92
N LEU A 106 1.99 3.72 -6.97
CA LEU A 106 1.25 3.01 -8.01
C LEU A 106 0.00 2.43 -7.38
N PHE A 107 -1.15 2.82 -7.89
CA PHE A 107 -2.45 2.34 -7.41
C PHE A 107 -3.05 1.41 -8.45
N GLY A 108 -3.66 0.34 -7.99
CA GLY A 108 -4.25 -0.66 -8.88
C GLY A 108 -4.76 -1.87 -8.12
N GLU A 109 -4.87 -2.98 -8.81
CA GLU A 109 -5.38 -4.24 -8.27
C GLU A 109 -4.29 -5.31 -8.38
N ILE A 110 -4.11 -6.07 -7.31
CA ILE A 110 -3.25 -7.26 -7.35
C ILE A 110 -3.97 -8.33 -8.20
N ALA A 111 -3.20 -9.00 -9.06
CA ALA A 111 -3.69 -10.10 -9.89
C ALA A 111 -3.87 -11.37 -9.04
N THR A 112 -4.88 -11.38 -8.17
CA THR A 112 -5.14 -12.47 -7.21
C THR A 112 -5.49 -13.79 -7.90
N GLU A 113 -6.04 -13.72 -9.10
CA GLU A 113 -6.35 -14.90 -9.92
C GLU A 113 -5.11 -15.73 -10.30
N LYS A 114 -3.93 -15.12 -10.23
CA LYS A 114 -2.65 -15.78 -10.51
C LYS A 114 -1.92 -16.26 -9.26
N ILE A 115 -2.42 -15.91 -8.08
CA ILE A 115 -1.79 -16.31 -6.83
C ILE A 115 -2.22 -17.74 -6.49
N ASN A 116 -1.31 -18.69 -6.64
CA ASN A 116 -1.51 -20.03 -6.10
C ASN A 116 -1.07 -20.04 -4.64
N PHE A 117 -2.04 -20.03 -3.73
CA PHE A 117 -1.76 -20.08 -2.29
C PHE A 117 -1.40 -21.49 -1.79
N GLY A 118 -1.58 -22.52 -2.63
CA GLY A 118 -1.34 -23.91 -2.23
C GLY A 118 -2.14 -24.33 -0.99
N LYS A 119 -1.58 -25.28 -0.21
CA LYS A 119 -2.16 -25.74 1.07
C LYS A 119 -1.53 -25.03 2.29
N SER A 120 -0.59 -24.13 2.08
CA SER A 120 0.12 -23.42 3.16
C SER A 120 -0.74 -22.35 3.81
N LEU A 121 -0.53 -22.13 5.11
CA LEU A 121 -1.12 -20.96 5.80
C LEU A 121 -0.54 -19.67 5.22
N ILE A 122 -1.43 -18.75 4.88
CA ILE A 122 -1.05 -17.42 4.37
C ILE A 122 -1.63 -16.34 5.28
N ASN A 123 -0.98 -15.18 5.30
CA ASN A 123 -1.52 -14.01 5.98
C ASN A 123 -2.59 -13.35 5.09
N LEU A 124 -3.88 -13.62 5.39
CA LEU A 124 -5.01 -13.06 4.65
C LEU A 124 -5.08 -11.52 4.74
N SER A 125 -4.59 -10.94 5.84
CA SER A 125 -4.59 -9.48 6.04
C SER A 125 -3.38 -8.77 5.42
N SER A 126 -2.45 -9.49 4.80
CA SER A 126 -1.30 -8.85 4.16
C SER A 126 -1.69 -8.14 2.87
N MET A 127 -1.24 -6.89 2.71
CA MET A 127 -1.39 -6.17 1.44
C MET A 127 -0.70 -6.88 0.27
N LEU A 128 0.33 -7.68 0.52
CA LEU A 128 0.97 -8.53 -0.51
C LEU A 128 0.04 -9.62 -1.04
N ASN A 129 -1.01 -9.96 -0.31
CA ASN A 129 -2.02 -10.93 -0.71
C ASN A 129 -3.34 -10.27 -1.13
N GLY A 130 -3.35 -8.94 -1.30
CA GLY A 130 -4.49 -8.18 -1.80
C GLY A 130 -5.37 -7.55 -0.72
N ALA A 131 -4.95 -7.59 0.54
CA ALA A 131 -5.67 -6.86 1.58
C ALA A 131 -5.55 -5.34 1.39
N SER A 132 -6.61 -4.61 1.67
CA SER A 132 -6.66 -3.16 1.56
C SER A 132 -7.64 -2.55 2.55
N ILE A 133 -7.32 -1.36 3.03
CA ILE A 133 -8.20 -0.61 3.93
C ILE A 133 -9.43 -0.13 3.18
N ILE A 134 -10.60 -0.33 3.78
CA ILE A 134 -11.88 0.18 3.29
C ILE A 134 -12.25 1.47 4.02
N ALA A 135 -12.13 1.48 5.35
CA ALA A 135 -12.42 2.64 6.19
C ALA A 135 -11.81 2.48 7.58
N CYS A 136 -11.55 3.58 8.24
CA CYS A 136 -11.27 3.68 9.67
C CYS A 136 -11.90 4.96 10.22
N ASN A 137 -12.10 5.03 11.54
CA ASN A 137 -12.61 6.25 12.15
C ASN A 137 -11.51 7.24 12.55
N ASN A 138 -10.28 6.76 12.75
CA ASN A 138 -9.19 7.59 13.24
C ASN A 138 -7.82 7.00 12.80
N GLU A 139 -6.95 7.87 12.28
CA GLU A 139 -5.56 7.55 11.91
C GLU A 139 -4.68 8.80 12.11
N HIS A 140 -4.46 9.19 13.35
CA HIS A 140 -3.82 10.48 13.64
C HIS A 140 -2.30 10.46 13.56
N PHE A 141 -1.65 9.53 14.25
CA PHE A 141 -0.19 9.43 14.31
C PHE A 141 0.39 8.39 13.35
N GLY A 142 -0.36 7.32 13.06
CA GLY A 142 0.02 6.25 12.16
C GLY A 142 -1.13 5.86 11.24
N LYS A 143 -0.81 5.60 9.98
CA LYS A 143 -1.80 5.25 8.96
C LYS A 143 -2.39 3.87 9.16
N ALA A 144 -3.66 3.72 8.82
CA ALA A 144 -4.37 2.45 8.95
C ALA A 144 -3.76 1.34 8.08
N GLU A 145 -3.23 1.67 6.89
CA GLU A 145 -2.57 0.73 5.99
C GLU A 145 -1.37 0.03 6.63
N ASN A 146 -0.73 0.64 7.61
CA ASN A 146 0.46 0.09 8.26
C ASN A 146 0.20 -1.28 8.88
N ILE A 147 -1.02 -1.56 9.41
CA ILE A 147 -1.32 -2.88 9.99
C ILE A 147 -1.36 -4.02 8.97
N LEU A 148 -1.48 -3.69 7.69
CA LEU A 148 -1.50 -4.66 6.59
C LEU A 148 -0.12 -4.82 5.93
N ALA A 149 0.86 -4.03 6.35
CA ALA A 149 2.21 -4.06 5.79
C ALA A 149 2.91 -5.39 6.08
N PRO A 150 3.73 -5.89 5.14
CA PRO A 150 4.49 -7.11 5.36
C PRO A 150 5.65 -6.88 6.34
N GLY A 151 6.00 -7.94 7.07
CA GLY A 151 7.15 -7.92 7.97
C GLY A 151 6.85 -7.37 9.36
N LYS A 152 7.91 -6.95 10.05
CA LYS A 152 7.82 -6.29 11.36
C LYS A 152 7.96 -4.80 11.20
N GLY A 153 7.19 -4.02 11.95
CA GLY A 153 7.42 -2.59 12.10
C GLY A 153 8.82 -2.32 12.68
N LYS A 154 9.48 -1.27 12.20
CA LYS A 154 10.79 -0.82 12.71
C LYS A 154 10.66 0.05 13.95
N ASN A 155 9.58 0.80 14.04
CA ASN A 155 9.25 1.68 15.14
C ASN A 155 7.72 1.90 15.22
N MET A 156 7.23 2.77 16.11
CA MET A 156 5.80 3.07 16.24
C MET A 156 5.19 3.68 14.98
N GLY A 157 5.94 4.46 14.21
CA GLY A 157 5.46 5.08 12.97
C GLY A 157 5.07 4.09 11.88
N ASP A 158 5.52 2.83 11.98
CA ASP A 158 5.13 1.74 11.09
C ASP A 158 3.83 1.03 11.51
N GLY A 159 3.16 1.51 12.57
CA GLY A 159 1.89 0.97 13.04
C GLY A 159 0.71 1.90 12.75
N TRP A 160 -0.50 1.42 13.02
CA TRP A 160 -1.69 2.25 13.06
C TRP A 160 -1.83 2.84 14.45
N GLU A 161 -1.84 4.17 14.54
CA GLU A 161 -1.94 4.87 15.81
C GLU A 161 -2.97 5.99 15.74
N THR A 162 -3.90 5.95 16.68
CA THR A 162 -5.05 6.85 16.79
C THR A 162 -4.83 7.91 17.85
N ARG A 163 -5.64 8.96 17.86
CA ARG A 163 -5.72 9.87 18.99
C ARG A 163 -6.17 9.13 20.24
N ARG A 164 -5.64 9.50 21.37
CA ARG A 164 -6.12 8.97 22.64
C ARG A 164 -7.59 9.37 22.85
N SER A 165 -8.47 8.38 22.91
CA SER A 165 -9.87 8.56 23.30
C SER A 165 -10.00 8.35 24.79
N ARG A 166 -10.54 9.37 25.50
CA ARG A 166 -10.79 9.29 26.95
C ARG A 166 -12.26 8.97 27.28
N GLY A 167 -13.10 8.72 26.25
CA GLY A 167 -14.50 8.42 26.40
C GLY A 167 -14.85 6.94 26.27
N LYS A 168 -16.14 6.63 26.21
CA LYS A 168 -16.66 5.26 26.01
C LYS A 168 -16.53 4.75 24.57
N ASN A 169 -15.95 5.53 23.66
CA ASN A 169 -15.78 5.20 22.25
C ASN A 169 -14.58 4.30 22.05
N PHE A 170 -14.57 3.60 20.94
CA PHE A 170 -13.44 2.78 20.48
C PHE A 170 -13.07 3.17 19.05
N ASP A 171 -11.80 2.95 18.70
CA ASP A 171 -11.34 3.11 17.34
C ASP A 171 -11.49 1.81 16.57
N TRP A 172 -11.78 1.91 15.28
CA TRP A 172 -12.04 0.77 14.43
C TRP A 172 -11.45 0.95 13.04
N ILE A 173 -11.20 -0.16 12.42
CA ILE A 173 -10.70 -0.27 11.05
C ILE A 173 -11.43 -1.40 10.33
N ILE A 174 -11.83 -1.15 9.11
CA ILE A 174 -12.40 -2.15 8.20
C ILE A 174 -11.44 -2.33 7.05
N PHE A 175 -11.06 -3.55 6.78
CA PHE A 175 -10.24 -3.88 5.62
C PHE A 175 -10.81 -5.08 4.86
N LYS A 176 -10.61 -5.06 3.56
CA LYS A 176 -10.87 -6.18 2.67
C LYS A 176 -9.65 -7.11 2.70
N CYS A 177 -9.88 -8.41 2.70
CA CYS A 177 -8.85 -9.41 2.50
C CYS A 177 -9.29 -10.41 1.42
N VAL A 178 -8.37 -11.29 1.01
CA VAL A 178 -8.75 -12.43 0.16
C VAL A 178 -9.69 -13.36 0.92
N ALA A 179 -10.65 -13.94 0.21
CA ALA A 179 -11.56 -14.92 0.81
C ALA A 179 -10.79 -16.16 1.26
N GLY A 180 -11.11 -16.64 2.47
CA GLY A 180 -10.44 -17.82 3.03
C GLY A 180 -10.96 -18.17 4.42
N PHE A 181 -10.46 -19.29 4.94
CA PHE A 181 -10.76 -19.72 6.29
C PHE A 181 -9.73 -19.17 7.26
N ILE A 182 -10.17 -18.36 8.23
CA ILE A 182 -9.31 -17.80 9.26
C ILE A 182 -9.05 -18.87 10.32
N LYS A 183 -7.81 -19.31 10.45
CA LYS A 183 -7.39 -20.29 11.46
C LYS A 183 -6.78 -19.63 12.68
N ASN A 184 -6.00 -18.58 12.49
CA ASN A 184 -5.32 -17.85 13.56
C ASN A 184 -5.49 -16.35 13.36
N ILE A 185 -5.50 -15.60 14.45
CA ILE A 185 -5.46 -14.15 14.48
C ILE A 185 -4.23 -13.75 15.29
N GLN A 186 -3.39 -12.91 14.70
CA GLN A 186 -2.25 -12.32 15.40
C GLN A 186 -2.44 -10.80 15.49
N ILE A 187 -2.43 -10.26 16.71
CA ILE A 187 -2.41 -8.82 16.97
C ILE A 187 -1.04 -8.45 17.51
N ASP A 188 -0.35 -7.57 16.82
CA ASP A 188 1.02 -7.16 17.17
C ASP A 188 1.02 -5.72 17.69
N THR A 189 1.35 -5.55 18.97
CA THR A 189 1.54 -4.26 19.63
C THR A 189 3.01 -3.91 19.78
N HIS A 190 3.90 -4.49 18.95
CA HIS A 190 5.34 -4.22 19.02
C HIS A 190 5.63 -2.73 18.89
N HIS A 191 6.58 -2.22 19.65
CA HIS A 191 6.93 -0.81 19.80
C HIS A 191 5.92 0.06 20.56
N PHE A 192 4.66 -0.34 20.72
CA PHE A 192 3.66 0.40 21.52
C PHE A 192 3.79 0.00 22.98
N LYS A 193 4.48 0.82 23.78
CA LYS A 193 4.75 0.54 25.19
C LYS A 193 3.74 1.17 26.14
N GLY A 194 3.42 2.47 25.96
CA GLY A 194 2.46 3.21 26.78
C GLY A 194 1.16 3.57 26.05
N ASN A 195 1.10 3.39 24.75
CA ASN A 195 0.02 3.81 23.86
C ASN A 195 -0.63 2.64 23.08
N TYR A 196 -0.46 1.41 23.56
CA TYR A 196 -1.14 0.25 23.00
C TYR A 196 -2.63 0.25 23.41
N PRO A 197 -3.53 -0.36 22.59
CA PRO A 197 -4.95 -0.50 22.94
C PRO A 197 -5.13 -1.49 24.08
N ASP A 198 -5.97 -1.15 25.06
CA ASP A 198 -6.25 -2.02 26.23
C ASP A 198 -6.87 -3.36 25.78
N MET A 199 -7.81 -3.30 24.81
CA MET A 199 -8.50 -4.47 24.29
C MET A 199 -8.68 -4.38 22.78
N CYS A 200 -8.86 -5.52 22.14
CA CYS A 200 -9.33 -5.61 20.75
C CYS A 200 -10.46 -6.64 20.62
N SER A 201 -11.22 -6.52 19.56
CA SER A 201 -12.15 -7.54 19.06
C SER A 201 -12.08 -7.59 17.55
N VAL A 202 -12.43 -8.73 16.95
CA VAL A 202 -12.45 -8.89 15.48
C VAL A 202 -13.80 -9.41 15.05
N GLN A 203 -14.37 -8.75 14.05
CA GLN A 203 -15.61 -9.12 13.39
C GLN A 203 -15.34 -9.41 11.93
N VAL A 204 -16.13 -10.31 11.32
CA VAL A 204 -15.95 -10.73 9.93
C VAL A 204 -17.29 -10.83 9.21
N ALA A 205 -17.24 -10.56 7.91
CA ALA A 205 -18.32 -10.86 6.97
C ALA A 205 -17.78 -11.32 5.63
N TYR A 206 -18.57 -12.07 4.90
CA TYR A 206 -18.34 -12.38 3.50
C TYR A 206 -19.21 -11.47 2.65
N ILE A 207 -18.58 -10.65 1.81
CA ILE A 207 -19.26 -9.70 0.93
C ILE A 207 -18.86 -10.01 -0.51
N ASN A 208 -19.82 -10.44 -1.31
CA ASN A 208 -19.64 -10.81 -2.72
C ASN A 208 -20.22 -9.79 -3.69
N THR A 209 -20.83 -8.72 -3.18
CA THR A 209 -21.48 -7.66 -3.97
C THR A 209 -20.71 -6.36 -3.87
N ARG A 210 -20.86 -5.48 -4.86
CA ARG A 210 -20.34 -4.11 -4.78
C ARG A 210 -21.26 -3.29 -3.88
N GLU A 211 -20.79 -2.98 -2.70
CA GLU A 211 -21.47 -2.11 -1.74
C GLU A 211 -20.70 -0.80 -1.56
N SER A 212 -21.46 0.27 -1.23
CA SER A 212 -20.83 1.54 -0.87
C SER A 212 -20.09 1.43 0.47
N ILE A 213 -19.04 2.23 0.65
CA ILE A 213 -18.31 2.29 1.95
C ILE A 213 -19.26 2.58 3.10
N LYS A 214 -20.22 3.52 2.92
CA LYS A 214 -21.23 3.85 3.94
C LYS A 214 -22.07 2.65 4.33
N THR A 215 -22.49 1.83 3.36
CA THR A 215 -23.25 0.61 3.58
C THR A 215 -22.43 -0.43 4.34
N ILE A 216 -21.17 -0.65 3.95
CA ILE A 216 -20.25 -1.57 4.62
C ILE A 216 -20.06 -1.16 6.09
N VAL A 217 -19.77 0.12 6.36
CA VAL A 217 -19.59 0.66 7.71
C VAL A 217 -20.83 0.48 8.55
N SER A 218 -22.03 0.76 7.99
CA SER A 218 -23.30 0.57 8.71
C SER A 218 -23.55 -0.89 9.07
N LYS A 219 -23.34 -1.80 8.11
CA LYS A 219 -23.56 -3.24 8.30
C LYS A 219 -22.52 -3.88 9.23
N SER A 220 -21.32 -3.33 9.32
CA SER A 220 -20.21 -3.90 10.11
C SER A 220 -20.53 -4.03 11.59
N LYS A 221 -21.42 -3.19 12.11
CA LYS A 221 -21.91 -3.25 13.51
C LYS A 221 -22.59 -4.57 13.86
N LYS A 222 -23.10 -5.30 12.85
CA LYS A 222 -23.83 -6.56 12.99
C LYS A 222 -23.04 -7.77 12.44
N TRP A 223 -21.76 -7.59 12.09
CA TRP A 223 -20.95 -8.70 11.58
C TRP A 223 -20.69 -9.74 12.65
N LYS A 224 -20.47 -10.97 12.22
CA LYS A 224 -20.16 -12.08 13.12
C LYS A 224 -18.88 -11.80 13.90
N VAL A 225 -18.96 -11.88 15.21
CA VAL A 225 -17.78 -11.79 16.08
C VAL A 225 -16.95 -13.06 15.92
N LEU A 226 -15.69 -12.89 15.53
CA LEU A 226 -14.70 -13.95 15.40
C LEU A 226 -13.77 -14.00 16.62
N LEU A 227 -13.40 -12.85 17.17
CA LEU A 227 -12.66 -12.69 18.41
C LEU A 227 -13.42 -11.74 19.32
N ASN A 228 -13.83 -12.22 20.50
CA ASN A 228 -14.42 -11.40 21.54
C ASN A 228 -13.41 -10.38 22.08
N LYS A 229 -13.89 -9.39 22.84
CA LYS A 229 -13.02 -8.42 23.50
C LYS A 229 -11.95 -9.13 24.32
N THR A 230 -10.72 -9.01 23.86
CA THR A 230 -9.55 -9.67 24.44
C THR A 230 -8.54 -8.62 24.87
N LYS A 231 -8.02 -8.75 26.09
CA LYS A 231 -7.04 -7.84 26.64
C LYS A 231 -5.70 -7.97 25.94
N LEU A 232 -5.08 -6.85 25.64
CA LEU A 232 -3.77 -6.78 25.04
C LEU A 232 -2.71 -6.37 26.07
N LYS A 233 -1.46 -6.58 25.70
CA LYS A 233 -0.28 -6.18 26.49
C LYS A 233 0.63 -5.31 25.63
N ALA A 234 1.39 -4.46 26.28
CA ALA A 234 2.39 -3.61 25.62
C ALA A 234 3.46 -4.43 24.90
N HIS A 235 3.93 -3.94 23.76
CA HIS A 235 5.13 -4.43 23.09
C HIS A 235 5.16 -5.96 22.89
N LYS A 236 4.03 -6.56 22.53
CA LYS A 236 3.84 -8.02 22.46
C LYS A 236 3.06 -8.47 21.23
N LYS A 237 3.34 -9.70 20.77
CA LYS A 237 2.49 -10.43 19.84
C LYS A 237 1.48 -11.28 20.62
N HIS A 238 0.22 -11.20 20.19
CA HIS A 238 -0.90 -11.94 20.75
C HIS A 238 -1.44 -12.87 19.65
N ASN A 239 -1.51 -14.17 19.94
CA ASN A 239 -2.03 -15.21 19.05
C ASN A 239 -3.32 -15.80 19.61
#